data_827cbf16a3cce636e5fa13cc088c8105
#
_entry.id   827cbf16a3cce636e5fa13cc088c8105
#
_cell.length_a   1.000
_cell.length_b   1.000
_cell.length_c   1.000
_cell.angle_alpha   90.00
_cell.angle_beta   90.00
_cell.angle_gamma   90.00
#
_symmetry.space_group_name_H-M   'P 1'
#
loop_
_entity.id
_entity.type
_entity.pdbx_description
1 polymer ?
#
loop_
_entity_poly.entity_id
_entity_poly.type
_entity_poly.pdbx_seq_one_letter_code
_entity_poly.pdbx_strand_id
1 'polypeptide(L)'
;MPHLWNWKRILGNFWLRLHGFRPPAVHYIGGSDVLPAPLGKEEESAAIQGLMNGDEASKQLLIEHNLRLVVYIAKRFENTGIGLEDLISLGTIGLIKAINTFNAGKNIKLATYASRCIENET
;
A
#
# COMPACT_ATOMS: atom_id res chain seq x y z
N MET A 1 17.23 -11.07 -2.12
CA MET A 1 16.18 -11.42 -1.17
C MET A 1 14.97 -11.97 -1.87
N PRO A 2 14.73 -13.25 -1.72
CA PRO A 2 13.60 -13.88 -2.38
C PRO A 2 12.26 -13.27 -1.97
N HIS A 3 12.18 -12.74 -0.77
CA HIS A 3 10.93 -12.17 -0.29
C HIS A 3 10.46 -10.96 -1.08
N LEU A 4 11.41 -10.12 -1.48
CA LEU A 4 11.06 -8.92 -2.23
C LEU A 4 10.59 -9.23 -3.63
N TRP A 5 10.99 -10.38 -4.13
CA TRP A 5 10.54 -10.87 -5.42
C TRP A 5 9.08 -11.21 -5.39
N ASN A 6 8.66 -11.84 -4.31
CA ASN A 6 7.32 -12.37 -4.21
C ASN A 6 6.26 -11.30 -4.04
N TRP A 7 6.59 -10.19 -3.35
CA TRP A 7 5.58 -9.17 -3.17
C TRP A 7 5.11 -8.58 -4.49
N LYS A 8 6.02 -8.49 -5.47
CA LYS A 8 5.64 -7.96 -6.77
C LYS A 8 4.60 -8.82 -7.46
N ARG A 9 4.79 -10.12 -7.41
CA ARG A 9 3.84 -11.05 -8.01
C ARG A 9 2.50 -11.01 -7.30
N ILE A 10 2.55 -11.00 -5.98
CA ILE A 10 1.35 -10.98 -5.16
C ILE A 10 0.56 -9.71 -5.39
N LEU A 11 1.23 -8.57 -5.36
CA LEU A 11 0.57 -7.30 -5.59
C LEU A 11 0.05 -7.18 -7.01
N GLY A 12 0.80 -7.69 -7.99
CA GLY A 12 0.34 -7.70 -9.37
C GLY A 12 -0.95 -8.46 -9.52
N ASN A 13 -1.01 -9.66 -8.95
CA ASN A 13 -2.22 -10.47 -9.01
C ASN A 13 -3.37 -9.83 -8.26
N PHE A 14 -3.06 -9.24 -7.12
CA PHE A 14 -4.05 -8.58 -6.30
C PHE A 14 -4.67 -7.39 -7.04
N TRP A 15 -3.83 -6.59 -7.69
CA TRP A 15 -4.28 -5.45 -8.46
C TRP A 15 -5.17 -5.89 -9.62
N LEU A 16 -4.77 -6.93 -10.34
CA LEU A 16 -5.56 -7.46 -11.44
C LEU A 16 -6.95 -7.89 -10.97
N ARG A 17 -6.99 -8.51 -9.81
CA ARG A 17 -8.25 -8.98 -9.24
C ARG A 17 -9.17 -7.84 -8.84
N LEU A 18 -8.59 -6.77 -8.26
CA LEU A 18 -9.37 -5.66 -7.75
C LEU A 18 -9.73 -4.62 -8.80
N HIS A 19 -8.80 -4.35 -9.70
CA HIS A 19 -8.92 -3.21 -10.60
C HIS A 19 -8.84 -3.57 -12.07
N GLY A 20 -8.51 -4.78 -12.37
CA GLY A 20 -8.38 -5.21 -13.75
C GLY A 20 -7.16 -4.67 -14.46
N PHE A 21 -6.19 -4.14 -13.73
CA PHE A 21 -4.99 -3.67 -14.35
C PHE A 21 -3.80 -3.79 -13.42
N ARG A 22 -2.63 -3.65 -14.00
CA ARG A 22 -1.38 -3.86 -13.30
C ARG A 22 -0.80 -2.52 -12.86
N PRO A 23 -0.40 -2.39 -11.59
CA PRO A 23 0.21 -1.14 -11.15
C PRO A 23 1.56 -0.93 -11.84
N PRO A 24 1.89 0.32 -12.17
CA PRO A 24 3.14 0.61 -12.89
C PRO A 24 4.39 0.12 -12.16
N ALA A 25 4.37 0.15 -10.85
CA ALA A 25 5.54 -0.26 -10.07
C ALA A 25 5.97 -1.69 -10.33
N VAL A 26 5.05 -2.52 -10.80
CA VAL A 26 5.36 -3.92 -11.07
C VAL A 26 6.32 -4.07 -12.24
N HIS A 27 6.37 -3.11 -13.11
CA HIS A 27 7.20 -3.19 -14.30
C HIS A 27 8.68 -2.97 -14.03
N TYR A 28 9.03 -2.46 -12.89
CA TYR A 28 10.42 -2.15 -12.58
C TYR A 28 11.11 -3.23 -11.80
N ILE A 29 10.64 -4.40 -12.00
CA ILE A 29 11.15 -5.53 -11.28
C ILE A 29 12.58 -5.84 -11.56
N GLY A 30 12.99 -5.68 -12.78
CA GLY A 30 14.31 -6.12 -13.16
C GLY A 30 15.40 -5.41 -12.41
N GLY A 31 15.32 -4.13 -12.38
CA GLY A 31 16.42 -3.36 -11.90
C GLY A 31 16.51 -3.31 -10.40
N SER A 32 15.51 -2.83 -9.82
CA SER A 32 15.56 -2.63 -8.40
C SER A 32 14.26 -3.12 -7.82
N ASP A 33 14.37 -3.72 -6.72
CA ASP A 33 13.22 -4.17 -6.00
C ASP A 33 12.69 -3.07 -5.10
N VAL A 34 12.85 -1.84 -5.54
CA VAL A 34 12.51 -0.69 -4.73
C VAL A 34 11.06 -0.29 -4.99
N LEU A 35 10.33 -0.18 -3.92
CA LEU A 35 8.99 0.35 -3.96
C LEU A 35 9.02 1.86 -4.19
N PRO A 36 7.94 2.44 -4.72
CA PRO A 36 7.90 3.88 -4.87
C PRO A 36 8.14 4.57 -3.54
N ALA A 37 8.86 5.67 -3.58
CA ALA A 37 9.11 6.45 -2.38
C ALA A 37 7.81 7.06 -1.87
N PRO A 38 7.72 7.36 -0.58
CA PRO A 38 6.56 8.07 -0.06
C PRO A 38 6.38 9.41 -0.77
N LEU A 39 5.13 9.82 -0.91
CA LEU A 39 4.84 11.11 -1.52
C LEU A 39 5.32 12.24 -0.62
N GLY A 40 5.73 13.33 -1.22
CA GLY A 40 6.02 14.54 -0.48
C GLY A 40 4.74 15.13 0.08
N LYS A 41 4.89 16.06 1.01
CA LYS A 41 3.75 16.61 1.72
C LYS A 41 2.72 17.23 0.80
N GLU A 42 3.17 18.00 -0.18
CA GLU A 42 2.25 18.66 -1.11
C GLU A 42 1.58 17.67 -2.04
N GLU A 43 2.33 16.70 -2.53
CA GLU A 43 1.79 15.66 -3.39
C GLU A 43 0.75 14.82 -2.67
N GLU A 44 1.05 14.49 -1.43
CA GLU A 44 0.10 13.71 -0.63
C GLU A 44 -1.18 14.49 -0.38
N SER A 45 -1.06 15.78 -0.07
CA SER A 45 -2.25 16.61 0.12
C SER A 45 -3.10 16.68 -1.14
N ALA A 46 -2.46 16.83 -2.29
CA ALA A 46 -3.20 16.86 -3.55
C ALA A 46 -3.89 15.53 -3.83
N ALA A 47 -3.20 14.43 -3.53
CA ALA A 47 -3.78 13.10 -3.74
C ALA A 47 -4.95 12.85 -2.78
N ILE A 48 -4.84 13.30 -1.54
CA ILE A 48 -5.95 13.18 -0.60
C ILE A 48 -7.15 13.99 -1.06
N GLN A 49 -6.90 15.17 -1.60
CA GLN A 49 -7.97 15.99 -2.14
C GLN A 49 -8.67 15.26 -3.29
N GLY A 50 -7.89 14.66 -4.19
CA GLY A 50 -8.45 13.88 -5.27
C GLY A 50 -9.24 12.69 -4.76
N LEU A 51 -8.74 12.04 -3.72
CA LEU A 51 -9.43 10.91 -3.10
C LEU A 51 -10.81 11.34 -2.58
N MET A 52 -10.87 12.48 -1.92
CA MET A 52 -12.14 13.00 -1.40
C MET A 52 -13.13 13.33 -2.53
N ASN A 53 -12.60 13.63 -3.71
CA ASN A 53 -13.43 13.92 -4.89
C ASN A 53 -13.76 12.68 -5.70
N GLY A 54 -13.35 11.50 -5.23
CA GLY A 54 -13.65 10.25 -5.91
C GLY A 54 -12.74 9.92 -7.08
N ASP A 55 -11.56 10.55 -7.14
CA ASP A 55 -10.62 10.32 -8.23
C ASP A 55 -9.86 9.01 -8.03
N GLU A 56 -10.07 8.05 -8.92
CA GLU A 56 -9.43 6.74 -8.84
C GLU A 56 -7.92 6.82 -9.01
N ALA A 57 -7.44 7.71 -9.84
CA ALA A 57 -5.99 7.86 -10.02
C ALA A 57 -5.32 8.31 -8.73
N SER A 58 -5.95 9.21 -8.00
CA SER A 58 -5.43 9.66 -6.70
C SER A 58 -5.43 8.53 -5.68
N LYS A 59 -6.48 7.73 -5.68
CA LYS A 59 -6.57 6.60 -4.78
C LYS A 59 -5.43 5.63 -5.04
N GLN A 60 -5.17 5.32 -6.30
CA GLN A 60 -4.10 4.41 -6.65
C GLN A 60 -2.73 4.96 -6.30
N LEU A 61 -2.55 6.24 -6.54
CA LEU A 61 -1.30 6.88 -6.20
C LEU A 61 -1.02 6.75 -4.70
N LEU A 62 -2.05 6.98 -3.88
CA LEU A 62 -1.89 6.84 -2.44
C LEU A 62 -1.58 5.41 -2.03
N ILE A 63 -2.21 4.44 -2.66
CA ILE A 63 -1.93 3.04 -2.35
C ILE A 63 -0.50 2.68 -2.72
N GLU A 64 -0.09 3.00 -3.93
CA GLU A 64 1.24 2.64 -4.42
C GLU A 64 2.35 3.25 -3.59
N HIS A 65 2.19 4.51 -3.21
CA HIS A 65 3.24 5.21 -2.49
C HIS A 65 3.21 4.97 -0.98
N ASN A 66 2.30 4.11 -0.52
CA ASN A 66 2.29 3.66 0.87
C ASN A 66 2.58 2.16 1.01
N LEU A 67 3.00 1.52 -0.08
CA LEU A 67 3.34 0.10 -0.02
C LEU A 67 4.57 -0.18 0.85
N ARG A 68 5.49 0.77 0.93
CA ARG A 68 6.64 0.62 1.83
C ARG A 68 6.20 0.46 3.27
N LEU A 69 5.14 1.17 3.65
CA LEU A 69 4.60 1.06 4.99
C LEU A 69 4.06 -0.34 5.24
N VAL A 70 3.38 -0.91 4.25
CA VAL A 70 2.87 -2.28 4.36
C VAL A 70 4.02 -3.26 4.59
N VAL A 71 5.08 -3.15 3.79
CA VAL A 71 6.22 -4.05 3.90
C VAL A 71 6.91 -3.88 5.26
N TYR A 72 7.06 -2.64 5.70
CA TYR A 72 7.70 -2.35 6.97
C TYR A 72 6.93 -3.02 8.12
N ILE A 73 5.61 -2.88 8.12
CA ILE A 73 4.80 -3.47 9.17
C ILE A 73 4.78 -5.00 9.06
N ALA A 74 4.66 -5.52 7.84
CA ALA A 74 4.65 -6.96 7.64
C ALA A 74 5.91 -7.60 8.18
N LYS A 75 7.06 -6.96 7.98
CA LYS A 75 8.31 -7.49 8.49
C LYS A 75 8.34 -7.56 10.01
N ARG A 76 7.64 -6.68 10.68
CA ARG A 76 7.59 -6.71 12.15
C ARG A 76 6.82 -7.92 12.67
N PHE A 77 5.94 -8.48 11.86
CA PHE A 77 5.16 -9.65 12.25
C PHE A 77 5.68 -10.95 11.67
N GLU A 78 6.83 -10.91 11.04
CA GLU A 78 7.39 -12.04 10.33
C GLU A 78 7.64 -13.23 11.25
N ASN A 79 7.88 -12.98 12.52
CA ASN A 79 8.22 -14.02 13.47
C ASN A 79 7.01 -14.74 14.08
N THR A 80 5.83 -14.44 13.61
CA THR A 80 4.60 -15.01 14.19
C THR A 80 4.23 -16.35 13.58
N GLY A 81 5.03 -16.85 12.63
CA GLY A 81 4.74 -18.11 11.96
C GLY A 81 3.99 -17.95 10.66
N ILE A 82 3.57 -16.74 10.32
CA ILE A 82 2.91 -16.46 9.05
C ILE A 82 3.95 -15.99 8.06
N GLY A 83 3.90 -16.49 6.84
CA GLY A 83 4.86 -16.11 5.81
C GLY A 83 4.78 -14.63 5.46
N LEU A 84 5.93 -14.06 5.09
CA LEU A 84 5.98 -12.64 4.77
C LEU A 84 5.06 -12.28 3.61
N GLU A 85 4.95 -13.16 2.62
CA GLU A 85 4.07 -12.91 1.48
C GLU A 85 2.62 -12.74 1.91
N ASP A 86 2.17 -13.62 2.81
CA ASP A 86 0.81 -13.54 3.30
C ASP A 86 0.59 -12.29 4.13
N LEU A 87 1.59 -11.92 4.92
CA LEU A 87 1.50 -10.70 5.71
C LEU A 87 1.40 -9.46 4.83
N ILE A 88 2.16 -9.43 3.75
CA ILE A 88 2.10 -8.30 2.81
C ILE A 88 0.73 -8.25 2.15
N SER A 89 0.17 -9.39 1.77
CA SER A 89 -1.16 -9.43 1.18
C SER A 89 -2.21 -8.90 2.15
N LEU A 90 -2.17 -9.37 3.38
CA LEU A 90 -3.11 -8.91 4.41
C LEU A 90 -2.93 -7.43 4.69
N GLY A 91 -1.68 -6.99 4.79
CA GLY A 91 -1.39 -5.58 5.04
C GLY A 91 -1.85 -4.68 3.92
N THR A 92 -1.77 -5.16 2.68
CA THR A 92 -2.24 -4.39 1.54
C THR A 92 -3.75 -4.22 1.60
N ILE A 93 -4.46 -5.27 2.02
CA ILE A 93 -5.90 -5.16 2.24
C ILE A 93 -6.20 -4.08 3.28
N GLY A 94 -5.44 -4.08 4.38
CA GLY A 94 -5.60 -3.07 5.41
C GLY A 94 -5.36 -1.66 4.88
N LEU A 95 -4.33 -1.49 4.05
CA LEU A 95 -4.03 -0.19 3.46
C LEU A 95 -5.17 0.28 2.57
N ILE A 96 -5.71 -0.61 1.75
CA ILE A 96 -6.82 -0.24 0.86
C ILE A 96 -8.04 0.15 1.68
N LYS A 97 -8.34 -0.60 2.73
CA LYS A 97 -9.43 -0.25 3.62
C LYS A 97 -9.22 1.12 4.25
N ALA A 98 -7.99 1.40 4.65
CA ALA A 98 -7.66 2.68 5.27
C ALA A 98 -7.93 3.83 4.29
N ILE A 99 -7.48 3.68 3.06
CA ILE A 99 -7.65 4.74 2.08
C ILE A 99 -9.13 4.93 1.74
N ASN A 100 -9.88 3.84 1.65
CA ASN A 100 -11.31 3.92 1.36
C ASN A 100 -12.11 4.56 2.47
N THR A 101 -11.62 4.51 3.70
CA THR A 101 -12.37 5.01 4.86
C THR A 101 -11.73 6.23 5.51
N PHE A 102 -10.65 6.73 4.92
CA PHE A 102 -9.94 7.86 5.51
C PHE A 102 -10.79 9.11 5.49
N ASN A 103 -10.81 9.80 6.61
CA ASN A 103 -11.53 11.06 6.74
C ASN A 103 -10.54 12.19 6.97
N ALA A 104 -10.30 12.95 5.91
CA ALA A 104 -9.32 14.04 5.97
C ALA A 104 -9.73 15.17 6.90
N GLY A 105 -11.01 15.22 7.27
CA GLY A 105 -11.48 16.23 8.22
C GLY A 105 -11.09 15.95 9.65
N LYS A 106 -10.65 14.74 9.95
CA LYS A 106 -10.19 14.42 11.28
C LYS A 106 -8.71 14.77 11.41
N ASN A 107 -8.30 15.11 12.62
CA ASN A 107 -6.94 15.55 12.86
C ASN A 107 -6.00 14.34 13.03
N ILE A 108 -5.89 13.52 11.99
CA ILE A 108 -5.02 12.36 12.02
C ILE A 108 -4.38 12.21 10.64
N LYS A 109 -3.10 11.88 10.63
CA LYS A 109 -2.37 11.70 9.38
C LYS A 109 -2.72 10.37 8.73
N LEU A 110 -2.71 10.35 7.40
CA LEU A 110 -3.02 9.14 6.66
C LEU A 110 -2.11 7.98 7.07
N ALA A 111 -0.81 8.21 7.19
CA ALA A 111 0.11 7.14 7.55
C ALA A 111 -0.21 6.54 8.91
N THR A 112 -0.61 7.37 9.86
CA THR A 112 -0.97 6.88 11.19
C THR A 112 -2.22 6.02 11.13
N TYR A 113 -3.22 6.47 10.40
CA TYR A 113 -4.45 5.73 10.26
C TYR A 113 -4.24 4.44 9.50
N ALA A 114 -3.48 4.51 8.40
CA ALA A 114 -3.17 3.34 7.59
C ALA A 114 -2.40 2.29 8.38
N SER A 115 -1.45 2.73 9.22
CA SER A 115 -0.69 1.80 10.05
C SER A 115 -1.60 0.97 10.93
N ARG A 116 -2.58 1.60 11.54
CA ARG A 116 -3.54 0.88 12.39
C ARG A 116 -4.34 -0.13 11.60
N CYS A 117 -4.80 0.25 10.41
CA CYS A 117 -5.59 -0.64 9.58
C CYS A 117 -4.76 -1.82 9.09
N ILE A 118 -3.50 -1.57 8.73
CA ILE A 118 -2.59 -2.61 8.28
C ILE A 118 -2.34 -3.59 9.43
N GLU A 119 -2.05 -3.08 10.61
CA GLU A 119 -1.80 -3.92 11.77
C GLU A 119 -3.02 -4.76 12.14
N ASN A 120 -4.20 -4.19 12.01
CA ASN A 120 -5.43 -4.91 12.36
C ASN A 120 -5.70 -6.07 11.41
N GLU A 121 -5.26 -5.98 10.16
CA GLU A 121 -5.44 -7.09 9.20
C GLU A 121 -4.36 -8.14 9.37
N THR A 122 -3.22 -7.79 9.90
CA THR A 122 -2.14 -8.74 10.10
C THR A 122 -2.17 -9.30 11.50
#